data_635273076eba57e39d03bb6e0ad00802
#
_entry.id   635273076eba57e39d03bb6e0ad00802
#
_cell.length_a   1.000
_cell.length_b   1.000
_cell.length_c   1.000
_cell.angle_alpha   90.00
_cell.angle_beta   90.00
_cell.angle_gamma   90.00
#
_symmetry.space_group_name_H-M   'P 1'
#
loop_
_entity.id
_entity.type
_entity.pdbx_description
1 polymer ?
#
loop_
_entity_poly.entity_id
_entity_poly.type
_entity_poly.pdbx_seq_one_letter_code
_entity_poly.pdbx_strand_id
1 'polypeptide(L)'
;MYKKVSTDMNFVEREKQVEKFWEDNQIFEKSMKVREGNPSYVFYDGPPTANGKPHIGHVETRVIKDMIPRYRTMKGYQVPRKAGWDTHGLPVELEVEKKLGLDGKDQIEKYGVEPFIEQCKESVWKYEGMWEDFSHTVGFWADMKNPYVTYHNDYIESEWWALKEIWKKGLLYEGHKIVPYCPRCGTPLSSHEVAQGYKDVKERSAVVRFKVKGEDCLLYTSPSPRDGA
;
A
#
# COMPACT_ATOMS: atom_id res chain seq x y z
N MET A 1 44.45 -18.75 12.26
CA MET A 1 43.90 -19.12 13.58
C MET A 1 42.54 -18.47 13.74
N TYR A 2 41.48 -19.22 13.96
CA TYR A 2 40.13 -18.67 14.10
C TYR A 2 39.97 -18.00 15.46
N LYS A 3 39.26 -16.84 15.50
CA LYS A 3 38.95 -16.18 16.76
C LYS A 3 37.88 -16.99 17.53
N LYS A 4 38.03 -17.06 18.87
CA LYS A 4 37.03 -17.70 19.73
C LYS A 4 35.68 -16.92 19.58
N VAL A 5 34.62 -17.63 19.25
CA VAL A 5 33.29 -17.07 19.18
C VAL A 5 32.74 -16.86 20.58
N SER A 6 32.14 -15.73 20.87
CA SER A 6 31.45 -15.47 22.12
C SER A 6 30.27 -16.44 22.29
N THR A 7 30.08 -16.93 23.49
CA THR A 7 28.92 -17.73 23.88
C THR A 7 27.72 -16.85 24.32
N ASP A 8 27.94 -15.54 24.43
CA ASP A 8 26.87 -14.58 24.67
C ASP A 8 26.01 -14.43 23.43
N MET A 9 24.73 -14.77 23.57
CA MET A 9 23.73 -14.82 22.48
C MET A 9 22.84 -13.60 22.47
N ASN A 10 23.36 -12.42 22.83
CA ASN A 10 22.63 -11.17 22.66
C ASN A 10 22.48 -10.83 21.16
N PHE A 11 21.41 -11.31 20.56
CA PHE A 11 21.13 -11.13 19.13
C PHE A 11 20.93 -9.67 18.75
N VAL A 12 20.26 -8.89 19.60
CA VAL A 12 19.99 -7.47 19.34
C VAL A 12 21.29 -6.66 19.21
N GLU A 13 22.22 -6.90 20.14
CA GLU A 13 23.52 -6.20 20.09
C GLU A 13 24.36 -6.63 18.88
N ARG A 14 24.28 -7.88 18.49
CA ARG A 14 24.96 -8.39 17.29
C ARG A 14 24.38 -7.81 16.01
N GLU A 15 23.06 -7.67 15.92
CA GLU A 15 22.38 -7.04 14.79
C GLU A 15 22.83 -5.60 14.62
N LYS A 16 22.83 -4.81 15.69
CA LYS A 16 23.33 -3.42 15.67
C LYS A 16 24.80 -3.31 15.22
N GLN A 17 25.65 -4.26 15.62
CA GLN A 17 27.05 -4.28 15.16
C GLN A 17 27.14 -4.57 13.66
N VAL A 18 26.28 -5.44 13.12
CA VAL A 18 26.23 -5.75 11.69
C VAL A 18 25.67 -4.57 10.90
N GLU A 19 24.60 -3.93 11.37
CA GLU A 19 24.04 -2.73 10.75
C GLU A 19 25.10 -1.62 10.67
N LYS A 20 25.75 -1.33 11.78
CA LYS A 20 26.86 -0.37 11.80
C LYS A 20 27.98 -0.72 10.83
N PHE A 21 28.34 -2.00 10.73
CA PHE A 21 29.33 -2.44 9.75
C PHE A 21 28.86 -2.21 8.31
N TRP A 22 27.60 -2.43 8.00
CA TRP A 22 27.04 -2.18 6.69
C TRP A 22 27.07 -0.70 6.32
N GLU A 23 26.72 0.18 7.25
CA GLU A 23 26.76 1.63 7.07
C GLU A 23 28.18 2.15 6.90
N ASP A 24 29.08 1.87 7.86
CA ASP A 24 30.47 2.33 7.85
C ASP A 24 31.22 1.89 6.58
N ASN A 25 30.83 0.77 6.00
CA ASN A 25 31.44 0.20 4.80
C ASN A 25 30.61 0.38 3.52
N GLN A 26 29.47 1.02 3.56
CA GLN A 26 28.58 1.22 2.40
C GLN A 26 28.29 -0.10 1.66
N ILE A 27 27.93 -1.16 2.41
CA ILE A 27 27.82 -2.51 1.85
C ILE A 27 26.70 -2.59 0.82
N PHE A 28 25.58 -1.90 1.05
CA PHE A 28 24.46 -1.87 0.11
C PHE A 28 24.90 -1.27 -1.25
N GLU A 29 25.50 -0.08 -1.24
CA GLU A 29 25.97 0.59 -2.45
C GLU A 29 27.06 -0.23 -3.17
N LYS A 30 27.99 -0.79 -2.41
CA LYS A 30 29.02 -1.67 -2.97
C LYS A 30 28.43 -2.93 -3.60
N SER A 31 27.34 -3.47 -3.04
CA SER A 31 26.68 -4.66 -3.60
C SER A 31 26.18 -4.44 -5.02
N MET A 32 25.78 -3.23 -5.36
CA MET A 32 25.38 -2.83 -6.70
C MET A 32 26.58 -2.48 -7.57
N LYS A 33 27.52 -1.69 -7.04
CA LYS A 33 28.68 -1.18 -7.80
C LYS A 33 29.60 -2.31 -8.29
N VAL A 34 29.89 -3.32 -7.47
CA VAL A 34 30.76 -4.45 -7.88
C VAL A 34 30.12 -5.37 -8.94
N ARG A 35 28.84 -5.14 -9.25
CA ARG A 35 28.05 -5.88 -10.26
C ARG A 35 27.66 -4.99 -11.43
N GLU A 36 28.22 -3.80 -11.52
CA GLU A 36 27.97 -2.90 -12.64
C GLU A 36 28.37 -3.57 -13.96
N GLY A 37 27.45 -3.51 -14.94
CA GLY A 37 27.62 -4.22 -16.23
C GLY A 37 27.13 -5.68 -16.25
N ASN A 38 26.78 -6.26 -15.10
CA ASN A 38 26.14 -7.57 -15.07
C ASN A 38 24.64 -7.48 -15.42
N PRO A 39 23.97 -8.61 -15.72
CA PRO A 39 22.53 -8.61 -15.94
C PRO A 39 21.77 -7.92 -14.82
N SER A 40 20.86 -7.03 -15.16
CA SER A 40 20.09 -6.25 -14.19
C SER A 40 18.86 -7.02 -13.71
N TYR A 41 18.56 -6.92 -12.42
CA TYR A 41 17.30 -7.34 -11.80
C TYR A 41 16.75 -6.18 -11.00
N VAL A 42 15.83 -5.43 -11.59
CA VAL A 42 15.27 -4.23 -10.97
C VAL A 42 14.17 -4.60 -9.96
N PHE A 43 14.23 -4.01 -8.78
CA PHE A 43 13.24 -4.17 -7.74
C PHE A 43 12.69 -2.81 -7.30
N TYR A 44 11.36 -2.68 -7.36
CA TYR A 44 10.62 -1.56 -6.78
C TYR A 44 9.84 -2.06 -5.57
N ASP A 45 9.99 -1.41 -4.45
CA ASP A 45 9.19 -1.73 -3.26
C ASP A 45 7.71 -1.41 -3.53
N GLY A 46 6.80 -2.32 -3.16
CA GLY A 46 5.39 -2.00 -2.99
C GLY A 46 5.27 -1.17 -1.71
N PRO A 47 5.01 0.13 -1.79
CA PRO A 47 5.25 1.04 -0.69
C PRO A 47 4.23 0.83 0.43
N PRO A 48 4.62 1.05 1.69
CA PRO A 48 3.65 1.16 2.75
C PRO A 48 2.82 2.42 2.56
N THR A 49 1.55 2.37 2.96
CA THR A 49 0.75 3.59 3.09
C THR A 49 1.25 4.36 4.31
N ALA A 50 1.65 5.61 4.09
CA ALA A 50 2.24 6.44 5.14
C ALA A 50 1.16 7.08 6.05
N ASN A 51 0.24 6.27 6.57
CA ASN A 51 -0.90 6.69 7.40
C ASN A 51 -0.88 6.10 8.82
N GLY A 52 0.17 5.39 9.21
CA GLY A 52 0.25 4.75 10.51
C GLY A 52 1.62 4.19 10.86
N LYS A 53 1.75 3.74 12.11
CA LYS A 53 2.98 3.15 12.62
C LYS A 53 3.21 1.76 12.04
N PRO A 54 4.48 1.37 11.78
CA PRO A 54 4.80 -0.01 11.42
C PRO A 54 4.43 -0.98 12.55
N HIS A 55 4.09 -2.21 12.19
CA HIS A 55 3.76 -3.29 13.12
C HIS A 55 4.36 -4.62 12.67
N ILE A 56 4.26 -5.66 13.49
CA ILE A 56 4.92 -6.96 13.26
C ILE A 56 4.57 -7.60 11.90
N GLY A 57 3.35 -7.41 11.38
CA GLY A 57 2.98 -7.91 10.05
C GLY A 57 3.81 -7.30 8.91
N HIS A 58 4.31 -6.09 9.11
CA HIS A 58 5.22 -5.47 8.14
C HIS A 58 6.63 -6.08 8.16
N VAL A 59 7.05 -6.67 9.28
CA VAL A 59 8.34 -7.40 9.36
C VAL A 59 8.34 -8.57 8.39
N GLU A 60 7.30 -9.40 8.43
CA GLU A 60 7.15 -10.55 7.53
C GLU A 60 7.22 -10.12 6.06
N THR A 61 6.45 -9.09 5.71
CA THR A 61 6.44 -8.56 4.35
C THR A 61 7.82 -8.06 3.91
N ARG A 62 8.53 -7.33 4.78
CA ARG A 62 9.88 -6.83 4.50
C ARG A 62 10.89 -7.96 4.31
N VAL A 63 10.85 -8.97 5.17
CA VAL A 63 11.75 -10.14 5.06
C VAL A 63 11.55 -10.86 3.73
N ILE A 64 10.30 -11.11 3.33
CA ILE A 64 9.99 -11.79 2.06
C ILE A 64 10.44 -10.93 0.88
N LYS A 65 10.16 -9.64 0.89
CA LYS A 65 10.57 -8.71 -0.18
C LYS A 65 12.09 -8.62 -0.32
N ASP A 66 12.83 -8.61 0.78
CA ASP A 66 14.29 -8.48 0.75
C ASP A 66 15.00 -9.78 0.33
N MET A 67 14.40 -10.92 0.61
CA MET A 67 14.98 -12.23 0.30
C MET A 67 15.31 -12.39 -1.19
N ILE A 68 14.39 -12.04 -2.09
CA ILE A 68 14.56 -12.23 -3.54
C ILE A 68 15.66 -11.32 -4.11
N PRO A 69 15.68 -10.01 -3.84
CA PRO A 69 16.77 -9.13 -4.23
C PRO A 69 18.14 -9.58 -3.71
N ARG A 70 18.24 -10.02 -2.45
CA ARG A 70 19.50 -10.56 -1.90
C ARG A 70 19.93 -11.83 -2.62
N TYR A 71 19.02 -12.75 -2.86
CA TYR A 71 19.30 -13.97 -3.62
C TYR A 71 19.81 -13.62 -5.02
N ARG A 72 19.17 -12.72 -5.74
CA ARG A 72 19.60 -12.27 -7.08
C ARG A 72 20.99 -11.61 -7.03
N THR A 73 21.24 -10.80 -6.01
CA THR A 73 22.57 -10.21 -5.77
C THR A 73 23.64 -11.29 -5.58
N MET A 74 23.36 -12.32 -4.79
CA MET A 74 24.28 -13.45 -4.58
C MET A 74 24.49 -14.28 -5.86
N LYS A 75 23.51 -14.32 -6.77
CA LYS A 75 23.62 -14.95 -8.08
C LYS A 75 24.37 -14.10 -9.12
N GLY A 76 24.88 -12.93 -8.72
CA GLY A 76 25.72 -12.06 -9.56
C GLY A 76 24.97 -10.98 -10.34
N TYR A 77 23.66 -10.83 -10.14
CA TYR A 77 22.90 -9.74 -10.79
C TYR A 77 23.22 -8.39 -10.16
N GLN A 78 23.22 -7.35 -10.98
CA GLN A 78 23.10 -5.97 -10.49
C GLN A 78 21.63 -5.74 -10.11
N VAL A 79 21.37 -5.42 -8.84
CA VAL A 79 20.01 -5.35 -8.30
C VAL A 79 19.70 -3.93 -7.78
N PRO A 80 19.33 -2.98 -8.65
CA PRO A 80 18.79 -1.70 -8.21
C PRO A 80 17.50 -1.93 -7.42
N ARG A 81 17.41 -1.33 -6.23
CA ARG A 81 16.28 -1.49 -5.31
C ARG A 81 15.76 -0.12 -4.95
N LYS A 82 14.60 0.25 -5.46
CA LYS A 82 13.99 1.55 -5.22
C LYS A 82 12.92 1.44 -4.15
N ALA A 83 13.07 2.22 -3.08
CA ALA A 83 12.03 2.42 -2.09
C ALA A 83 10.90 3.31 -2.64
N GLY A 84 9.76 3.34 -1.96
CA GLY A 84 8.64 4.19 -2.32
C GLY A 84 7.73 4.48 -1.15
N TRP A 85 6.90 5.51 -1.32
CA TRP A 85 5.89 5.93 -0.37
C TRP A 85 4.53 6.04 -1.05
N ASP A 86 3.55 5.31 -0.51
CA ASP A 86 2.13 5.49 -0.83
C ASP A 86 1.58 6.63 0.03
N THR A 87 1.31 7.77 -0.62
CA THR A 87 1.17 9.04 0.06
C THR A 87 -0.14 9.75 -0.19
N HIS A 88 -1.09 9.09 -0.86
CA HIS A 88 -2.38 9.69 -1.19
C HIS A 88 -3.53 8.70 -1.08
N GLY A 89 -4.74 9.20 -1.31
CA GLY A 89 -5.96 8.42 -1.30
C GLY A 89 -6.65 8.35 0.05
N LEU A 90 -7.75 7.63 0.08
CA LEU A 90 -8.70 7.57 1.20
C LEU A 90 -8.07 7.22 2.56
N PRO A 91 -7.07 6.32 2.68
CA PRO A 91 -6.46 6.04 3.97
C PRO A 91 -5.79 7.26 4.63
N VAL A 92 -5.14 8.11 3.85
CA VAL A 92 -4.52 9.36 4.36
C VAL A 92 -5.60 10.38 4.71
N GLU A 93 -6.60 10.53 3.85
CA GLU A 93 -7.72 11.44 4.07
C GLU A 93 -8.48 11.11 5.35
N LEU A 94 -8.82 9.85 5.59
CA LEU A 94 -9.53 9.41 6.79
C LEU A 94 -8.74 9.67 8.08
N GLU A 95 -7.42 9.55 8.05
CA GLU A 95 -6.59 9.90 9.22
C GLU A 95 -6.64 11.40 9.50
N VAL A 96 -6.56 12.22 8.46
CA VAL A 96 -6.62 13.68 8.60
C VAL A 96 -8.03 14.15 8.99
N GLU A 97 -9.09 13.58 8.42
CA GLU A 97 -10.46 13.80 8.87
C GLU A 97 -10.59 13.58 10.38
N LYS A 98 -10.10 12.44 10.85
CA LYS A 98 -10.12 12.07 12.25
C LYS A 98 -9.31 13.03 13.13
N LYS A 99 -8.13 13.46 12.67
CA LYS A 99 -7.27 14.43 13.35
C LYS A 99 -7.95 15.78 13.49
N LEU A 100 -8.66 16.23 12.44
CA LEU A 100 -9.35 17.53 12.39
C LEU A 100 -10.77 17.48 12.95
N GLY A 101 -11.31 16.31 13.30
CA GLY A 101 -12.68 16.12 13.75
C GLY A 101 -13.72 16.36 12.65
N LEU A 102 -13.36 16.15 11.40
CA LEU A 102 -14.26 16.28 10.25
C LEU A 102 -14.97 14.95 9.96
N ASP A 103 -16.15 15.03 9.36
CA ASP A 103 -16.94 13.86 8.96
C ASP A 103 -17.48 14.01 7.54
N GLY A 104 -16.71 13.49 6.58
CA GLY A 104 -17.08 13.40 5.18
C GLY A 104 -16.88 14.66 4.35
N LYS A 105 -17.19 14.54 3.07
CA LYS A 105 -16.86 15.52 2.02
C LYS A 105 -17.41 16.93 2.29
N ASP A 106 -18.65 17.02 2.74
CA ASP A 106 -19.30 18.33 2.99
C ASP A 106 -18.56 19.17 4.04
N GLN A 107 -17.96 18.50 5.02
CA GLN A 107 -17.17 19.19 6.05
C GLN A 107 -15.78 19.53 5.56
N ILE A 108 -15.17 18.69 4.71
CA ILE A 108 -13.89 18.98 4.05
C ILE A 108 -14.02 20.20 3.13
N GLU A 109 -15.09 20.27 2.34
CA GLU A 109 -15.36 21.42 1.46
C GLU A 109 -15.54 22.73 2.25
N LYS A 110 -16.24 22.67 3.40
CA LYS A 110 -16.39 23.83 4.31
C LYS A 110 -15.08 24.24 4.96
N TYR A 111 -14.23 23.27 5.34
CA TYR A 111 -12.90 23.53 5.87
C TYR A 111 -11.98 24.15 4.82
N GLY A 112 -12.14 23.76 3.58
CA GLY A 112 -11.35 24.15 2.42
C GLY A 112 -10.51 22.99 1.90
N VAL A 113 -10.63 22.68 0.62
CA VAL A 113 -9.93 21.54 -0.02
C VAL A 113 -8.42 21.74 0.03
N GLU A 114 -7.94 22.95 -0.31
CA GLU A 114 -6.50 23.23 -0.31
C GLU A 114 -5.83 23.10 1.06
N PRO A 115 -6.35 23.73 2.15
CA PRO A 115 -5.83 23.50 3.50
C PRO A 115 -5.91 22.05 3.95
N PHE A 116 -6.93 21.31 3.54
CA PHE A 116 -7.05 19.88 3.84
C PHE A 116 -5.96 19.06 3.16
N ILE A 117 -5.67 19.33 1.89
CA ILE A 117 -4.59 18.68 1.14
C ILE A 117 -3.22 18.95 1.81
N GLU A 118 -2.97 20.18 2.25
CA GLU A 118 -1.71 20.49 2.97
C GLU A 118 -1.60 19.69 4.28
N GLN A 119 -2.70 19.53 5.03
CA GLN A 119 -2.70 18.66 6.21
C GLN A 119 -2.45 17.18 5.86
N CYS A 120 -2.95 16.71 4.71
CA CYS A 120 -2.66 15.36 4.22
C CYS A 120 -1.16 15.19 3.92
N LYS A 121 -0.55 16.13 3.22
CA LYS A 121 0.89 16.12 2.92
C LYS A 121 1.74 16.14 4.20
N GLU A 122 1.41 17.00 5.16
CA GLU A 122 2.10 17.03 6.45
C GLU A 122 1.96 15.72 7.23
N SER A 123 0.79 15.09 7.20
CA SER A 123 0.52 13.83 7.89
C SER A 123 1.39 12.69 7.38
N VAL A 124 1.58 12.61 6.06
CA VAL A 124 2.41 11.59 5.42
C VAL A 124 3.84 11.61 5.95
N TRP A 125 4.47 12.76 5.98
CA TRP A 125 5.89 12.88 6.38
C TRP A 125 6.14 12.68 7.87
N LYS A 126 5.10 12.75 8.68
CA LYS A 126 5.18 12.45 10.11
C LYS A 126 5.60 11.01 10.40
N TYR A 127 5.24 10.06 9.54
CA TYR A 127 5.52 8.65 9.73
C TYR A 127 6.78 8.16 9.00
N GLU A 128 7.33 8.95 8.07
CA GLU A 128 8.49 8.57 7.24
C GLU A 128 9.66 8.08 8.08
N GLY A 129 10.14 8.88 9.03
CA GLY A 129 11.28 8.52 9.87
C GLY A 129 11.07 7.22 10.66
N MET A 130 9.84 6.98 11.15
CA MET A 130 9.51 5.73 11.85
C MET A 130 9.59 4.51 10.92
N TRP A 131 9.20 4.67 9.65
CA TRP A 131 9.28 3.62 8.65
C TRP A 131 10.71 3.36 8.17
N GLU A 132 11.55 4.40 8.11
CA GLU A 132 12.97 4.27 7.82
C GLU A 132 13.68 3.54 8.96
N ASP A 133 13.51 3.98 10.21
CA ASP A 133 14.07 3.32 11.39
C ASP A 133 13.64 1.86 11.49
N PHE A 134 12.35 1.58 11.22
CA PHE A 134 11.84 0.23 11.17
C PHE A 134 12.52 -0.61 10.08
N SER A 135 12.68 -0.06 8.87
CA SER A 135 13.34 -0.74 7.75
C SER A 135 14.80 -1.03 8.04
N HIS A 136 15.50 -0.10 8.70
CA HIS A 136 16.85 -0.29 9.22
C HIS A 136 16.88 -1.43 10.23
N THR A 137 16.04 -1.38 11.26
CA THR A 137 15.99 -2.39 12.33
C THR A 137 15.76 -3.81 11.82
N VAL A 138 14.96 -3.99 10.77
CA VAL A 138 14.73 -5.31 10.14
C VAL A 138 15.75 -5.65 9.06
N GLY A 139 16.75 -4.81 8.84
CA GLY A 139 17.81 -5.02 7.87
C GLY A 139 17.35 -5.02 6.42
N PHE A 140 16.26 -4.30 6.09
CA PHE A 140 15.72 -4.20 4.74
C PHE A 140 16.56 -3.27 3.87
N TRP A 141 17.02 -3.76 2.73
CA TRP A 141 17.87 -3.02 1.80
C TRP A 141 17.08 -2.44 0.63
N ALA A 142 16.91 -1.12 0.62
CA ALA A 142 16.38 -0.36 -0.50
C ALA A 142 16.98 1.05 -0.52
N ASP A 143 16.96 1.71 -1.67
CA ASP A 143 17.38 3.12 -1.79
C ASP A 143 16.28 4.03 -1.21
N MET A 144 16.42 4.31 0.08
CA MET A 144 15.55 5.22 0.82
C MET A 144 15.90 6.70 0.58
N LYS A 145 17.09 6.98 0.02
CA LYS A 145 17.52 8.36 -0.26
C LYS A 145 16.83 8.95 -1.50
N ASN A 146 16.44 8.08 -2.43
CA ASN A 146 15.79 8.49 -3.68
C ASN A 146 14.48 7.69 -3.89
N PRO A 147 13.53 7.72 -2.95
CA PRO A 147 12.29 6.99 -3.08
C PRO A 147 11.41 7.58 -4.19
N TYR A 148 10.50 6.78 -4.74
CA TYR A 148 9.39 7.35 -5.47
C TYR A 148 8.26 7.72 -4.50
N VAL A 149 7.56 8.80 -4.79
CA VAL A 149 6.47 9.32 -3.94
C VAL A 149 5.23 9.48 -4.82
N THR A 150 4.16 8.78 -4.46
CA THR A 150 3.02 8.65 -5.37
C THR A 150 2.25 9.94 -5.65
N TYR A 151 2.36 10.97 -4.80
CA TYR A 151 1.76 12.27 -5.09
C TYR A 151 2.69 13.24 -5.85
N HIS A 152 3.95 12.88 -6.10
CA HIS A 152 4.85 13.72 -6.90
C HIS A 152 4.47 13.70 -8.38
N ASN A 153 4.65 14.83 -9.05
CA ASN A 153 4.24 15.01 -10.44
C ASN A 153 4.93 14.05 -11.41
N ASP A 154 6.19 13.70 -11.19
CA ASP A 154 6.94 12.74 -12.02
C ASP A 154 6.35 11.32 -11.95
N TYR A 155 5.88 10.91 -10.76
CA TYR A 155 5.15 9.66 -10.61
C TYR A 155 3.79 9.71 -11.33
N ILE A 156 3.01 10.76 -11.09
CA ILE A 156 1.70 10.98 -11.71
C ILE A 156 1.81 11.04 -13.23
N GLU A 157 2.81 11.73 -13.76
CA GLU A 157 3.06 11.81 -15.21
C GLU A 157 3.36 10.42 -15.80
N SER A 158 4.15 9.61 -15.11
CA SER A 158 4.46 8.24 -15.53
C SER A 158 3.22 7.35 -15.54
N GLU A 159 2.34 7.49 -14.56
CA GLU A 159 1.06 6.78 -14.50
C GLU A 159 0.13 7.20 -15.65
N TRP A 160 0.00 8.50 -15.89
CA TRP A 160 -0.78 9.03 -17.03
C TRP A 160 -0.22 8.55 -18.37
N TRP A 161 1.09 8.48 -18.50
CA TRP A 161 1.71 7.91 -19.71
C TRP A 161 1.29 6.45 -19.90
N ALA A 162 1.36 5.63 -18.86
CA ALA A 162 0.97 4.23 -18.92
C ALA A 162 -0.52 4.06 -19.30
N LEU A 163 -1.41 4.82 -18.68
CA LEU A 163 -2.85 4.83 -19.01
C LEU A 163 -3.09 5.25 -20.47
N LYS A 164 -2.36 6.25 -20.95
CA LYS A 164 -2.44 6.70 -22.34
C LYS A 164 -2.01 5.61 -23.34
N GLU A 165 -0.95 4.84 -23.02
CA GLU A 165 -0.53 3.74 -23.86
C GLU A 165 -1.54 2.58 -23.86
N ILE A 166 -2.18 2.29 -22.74
CA ILE A 166 -3.29 1.32 -22.63
C ILE A 166 -4.48 1.78 -23.47
N TRP A 167 -4.84 3.05 -23.38
CA TRP A 167 -5.94 3.65 -24.15
C TRP A 167 -5.69 3.58 -25.65
N LYS A 168 -4.48 3.92 -26.12
CA LYS A 168 -4.10 3.79 -27.56
C LYS A 168 -4.27 2.38 -28.10
N LYS A 169 -4.13 1.36 -27.25
CA LYS A 169 -4.34 -0.04 -27.60
C LYS A 169 -5.82 -0.45 -27.59
N GLY A 170 -6.75 0.45 -27.26
CA GLY A 170 -8.18 0.16 -27.16
C GLY A 170 -8.56 -0.71 -25.95
N LEU A 171 -7.67 -0.86 -24.96
CA LEU A 171 -7.89 -1.70 -23.79
C LEU A 171 -8.54 -0.94 -22.63
N LEU A 172 -8.57 0.39 -22.68
CA LEU A 172 -9.30 1.23 -21.74
C LEU A 172 -10.62 1.66 -22.39
N TYR A 173 -11.74 1.31 -21.78
CA TYR A 173 -13.08 1.59 -22.29
C TYR A 173 -14.03 1.93 -21.14
N GLU A 174 -15.12 2.64 -21.44
CA GLU A 174 -16.20 2.89 -20.50
C GLU A 174 -17.06 1.63 -20.37
N GLY A 175 -17.36 1.22 -19.13
CA GLY A 175 -18.14 0.03 -18.86
C GLY A 175 -18.91 0.13 -17.54
N HIS A 176 -19.92 -0.72 -17.38
CA HIS A 176 -20.73 -0.80 -16.16
C HIS A 176 -20.44 -2.08 -15.40
N LYS A 177 -20.22 -1.95 -14.09
CA LYS A 177 -20.02 -3.08 -13.19
C LYS A 177 -20.79 -2.84 -11.90
N ILE A 178 -21.48 -3.87 -11.40
CA ILE A 178 -22.09 -3.83 -10.07
C ILE A 178 -20.98 -4.00 -9.04
N VAL A 179 -20.85 -3.02 -8.16
CA VAL A 179 -19.85 -3.03 -7.07
C VAL A 179 -20.52 -2.59 -5.76
N PRO A 180 -20.07 -3.10 -4.61
CA PRO A 180 -20.42 -2.51 -3.32
C PRO A 180 -19.99 -1.04 -3.27
N TYR A 181 -20.77 -0.21 -2.64
CA TYR A 181 -20.55 1.24 -2.60
C TYR A 181 -20.71 1.78 -1.19
N CYS A 182 -19.77 2.58 -0.73
CA CYS A 182 -19.84 3.26 0.55
C CYS A 182 -20.52 4.63 0.40
N PRO A 183 -21.71 4.85 0.94
CA PRO A 183 -22.41 6.14 0.82
C PRO A 183 -21.71 7.25 1.62
N ARG A 184 -20.98 6.93 2.70
CA ARG A 184 -20.22 7.90 3.48
C ARG A 184 -19.02 8.45 2.71
N CYS A 185 -18.20 7.55 2.16
CA CYS A 185 -16.99 7.92 1.43
C CYS A 185 -17.28 8.36 0.00
N GLY A 186 -18.44 7.98 -0.57
CA GLY A 186 -18.79 8.25 -1.96
C GLY A 186 -17.94 7.45 -2.95
N THR A 187 -17.41 6.28 -2.54
CA THR A 187 -16.48 5.47 -3.32
C THR A 187 -16.93 4.01 -3.44
N PRO A 188 -16.63 3.30 -4.54
CA PRO A 188 -16.78 1.87 -4.61
C PRO A 188 -15.83 1.17 -3.63
N LEU A 189 -16.26 0.01 -3.11
CA LEU A 189 -15.48 -0.81 -2.20
C LEU A 189 -14.85 -1.98 -2.95
N SER A 190 -13.61 -2.29 -2.60
CA SER A 190 -12.94 -3.50 -3.03
C SER A 190 -13.51 -4.74 -2.31
N SER A 191 -13.30 -5.92 -2.88
CA SER A 191 -13.70 -7.18 -2.23
C SER A 191 -13.02 -7.38 -0.87
N HIS A 192 -11.80 -6.89 -0.72
CA HIS A 192 -11.05 -6.96 0.54
C HIS A 192 -11.68 -6.08 1.63
N GLU A 193 -12.06 -4.86 1.31
CA GLU A 193 -12.74 -3.95 2.25
C GLU A 193 -14.09 -4.51 2.67
N VAL A 194 -14.86 -5.07 1.72
CA VAL A 194 -16.15 -5.72 2.01
C VAL A 194 -15.96 -6.91 2.95
N ALA A 195 -14.95 -7.75 2.71
CA ALA A 195 -14.68 -8.93 3.55
C ALA A 195 -14.38 -8.57 5.01
N GLN A 196 -13.80 -7.41 5.28
CA GLN A 196 -13.52 -6.93 6.64
C GLN A 196 -14.73 -6.31 7.34
N GLY A 197 -15.77 -5.94 6.61
CA GLY A 197 -16.93 -5.20 7.11
C GLY A 197 -18.13 -6.07 7.48
N TYR A 198 -18.08 -7.37 7.35
CA TYR A 198 -19.21 -8.25 7.68
C TYR A 198 -19.52 -8.25 9.17
N LYS A 199 -20.80 -8.07 9.49
CA LYS A 199 -21.34 -8.18 10.84
C LYS A 199 -22.81 -8.56 10.78
N ASP A 200 -23.31 -9.22 11.81
CA ASP A 200 -24.72 -9.54 11.96
C ASP A 200 -25.53 -8.26 12.26
N VAL A 201 -26.52 -7.99 11.44
CA VAL A 201 -27.46 -6.88 11.62
C VAL A 201 -28.90 -7.39 11.51
N LYS A 202 -29.81 -6.78 12.29
CA LYS A 202 -31.24 -7.04 12.16
C LYS A 202 -31.88 -5.87 11.42
N GLU A 203 -32.34 -6.13 10.20
CA GLU A 203 -33.02 -5.14 9.38
C GLU A 203 -34.40 -5.65 8.94
N ARG A 204 -35.30 -4.71 8.63
CA ARG A 204 -36.58 -5.07 8.01
C ARG A 204 -36.32 -5.36 6.54
N SER A 205 -36.70 -6.60 6.13
CA SER A 205 -36.72 -6.96 4.72
C SER A 205 -38.16 -6.94 4.17
N ALA A 206 -38.30 -6.57 2.91
CA ALA A 206 -39.59 -6.61 2.22
C ALA A 206 -39.53 -7.62 1.08
N VAL A 207 -40.43 -8.59 1.11
CA VAL A 207 -40.65 -9.51 -0.02
C VAL A 207 -41.79 -8.96 -0.86
N VAL A 208 -41.49 -8.59 -2.10
CA VAL A 208 -42.45 -7.98 -3.01
C VAL A 208 -42.93 -9.04 -3.98
N ARG A 209 -44.27 -9.09 -4.18
CA ARG A 209 -44.90 -9.95 -5.16
C ARG A 209 -45.31 -9.13 -6.37
N PHE A 210 -44.89 -9.54 -7.54
CA PHE A 210 -45.31 -8.95 -8.80
C PHE A 210 -46.23 -9.91 -9.57
N LYS A 211 -47.31 -9.38 -10.10
CA LYS A 211 -48.19 -10.16 -10.98
C LYS A 211 -47.57 -10.22 -12.39
N VAL A 212 -47.49 -11.40 -12.95
CA VAL A 212 -47.06 -11.60 -14.34
C VAL A 212 -48.16 -11.12 -15.27
N LYS A 213 -47.82 -10.23 -16.21
CA LYS A 213 -48.79 -9.70 -17.17
C LYS A 213 -49.25 -10.79 -18.13
N GLY A 214 -50.53 -11.05 -18.14
CA GLY A 214 -51.13 -12.06 -19.02
C GLY A 214 -51.22 -13.49 -18.45
N GLU A 215 -50.77 -13.69 -17.20
CA GLU A 215 -50.83 -14.99 -16.53
C GLU A 215 -51.43 -14.86 -15.13
N ASP A 216 -52.03 -15.91 -14.63
CA ASP A 216 -52.57 -15.96 -13.26
C ASP A 216 -51.49 -16.46 -12.27
N CYS A 217 -50.27 -15.94 -12.47
CA CYS A 217 -49.07 -16.30 -11.74
C CYS A 217 -48.46 -15.10 -11.02
N LEU A 218 -47.79 -15.34 -9.89
CA LEU A 218 -47.06 -14.35 -9.10
C LEU A 218 -45.58 -14.71 -9.10
N LEU A 219 -44.76 -13.73 -9.50
CA LEU A 219 -43.30 -13.77 -9.28
C LEU A 219 -42.97 -13.20 -7.90
N TYR A 220 -42.30 -14.03 -7.10
CA TYR A 220 -41.70 -13.57 -5.86
C TYR A 220 -40.26 -13.13 -6.17
N THR A 221 -39.94 -11.87 -5.89
CA THR A 221 -38.53 -11.44 -5.90
C THR A 221 -37.95 -11.75 -4.54
N SER A 222 -36.83 -12.43 -4.49
CA SER A 222 -35.99 -12.44 -3.29
C SER A 222 -35.67 -10.99 -2.90
N PRO A 223 -35.72 -10.62 -1.62
CA PRO A 223 -35.50 -9.25 -1.18
C PRO A 223 -34.10 -8.77 -1.54
N SER A 224 -33.13 -9.63 -1.70
CA SER A 224 -31.79 -9.28 -2.21
C SER A 224 -31.07 -10.52 -2.75
N PRO A 225 -30.32 -10.42 -3.86
CA PRO A 225 -29.40 -11.47 -4.27
C PRO A 225 -28.32 -11.78 -3.25
N ARG A 226 -28.20 -10.97 -2.19
CA ARG A 226 -27.25 -11.15 -1.08
C ARG A 226 -27.75 -12.06 0.02
N ASP A 227 -29.05 -12.30 0.11
CA ASP A 227 -29.65 -13.12 1.18
C ASP A 227 -29.40 -14.62 1.02
N GLY A 228 -28.78 -15.04 -0.08
CA GLY A 228 -28.39 -16.42 -0.37
C GLY A 228 -26.87 -16.67 -0.41
N ALA A 229 -26.06 -15.70 0.04
CA ALA A 229 -24.60 -15.84 0.02
C ALA A 229 -24.02 -16.05 1.43
#